data_f9b21b2d38cfb9dfe80f49369d03318c
#
_entry.id   f9b21b2d38cfb9dfe80f49369d03318c
#
_cell.length_a   1.000
_cell.length_b   1.000
_cell.length_c   1.000
_cell.angle_alpha   90.00
_cell.angle_beta   90.00
_cell.angle_gamma   90.00
#
_symmetry.space_group_name_H-M   'P 1'
#
loop_
_entity.id
_entity.type
_entity.pdbx_description
1 polymer ?
#
loop_
_entity_poly.entity_id
_entity_poly.type
_entity_poly.pdbx_seq_one_letter_code
_entity_poly.pdbx_strand_id
1 'polypeptide(L)'
;QQLLPEHQAADYNQAMMDFGALQCTPKGQQCQRCPLQETCVACREGRVDTLPVKLKTVKVSERLITYIYIRCNGQTAIRRRPEGDIWQGLWEPPMISPDALPAEGGHLTLVCSKLRHVLTHRVILADCWLWETATRPPLSDDYIWIDESALDHYAVSRLVEMMLQKIHTNND
;
A
#
# COMPACT_ATOMS: atom_id res chain seq x y z
N GLN A 1 -7.01 -15.04 29.89
CA GLN A 1 -6.11 -16.21 30.16
C GLN A 1 -6.87 -17.50 30.51
N GLN A 2 -8.04 -17.42 31.14
CA GLN A 2 -8.84 -18.60 31.52
C GLN A 2 -9.43 -19.38 30.33
N LEU A 3 -9.53 -18.78 29.17
CA LEU A 3 -10.11 -19.40 27.97
C LEU A 3 -9.06 -19.89 26.96
N LEU A 4 -7.78 -19.58 27.18
CA LEU A 4 -6.70 -20.00 26.30
C LEU A 4 -6.22 -21.40 26.70
N PRO A 5 -6.30 -22.40 25.81
CA PRO A 5 -5.74 -23.72 26.08
C PRO A 5 -4.21 -23.64 26.19
N GLU A 6 -3.67 -24.39 27.13
CA GLU A 6 -2.20 -24.51 27.25
C GLU A 6 -1.63 -25.13 25.97
N HIS A 7 -0.56 -24.53 25.45
CA HIS A 7 0.18 -24.98 24.26
C HIS A 7 -0.52 -24.84 22.89
N GLN A 8 -1.77 -24.28 22.82
CA GLN A 8 -2.53 -24.12 21.57
C GLN A 8 -3.03 -22.68 21.35
N ALA A 9 -2.34 -21.69 21.90
CA ALA A 9 -2.80 -20.30 21.85
C ALA A 9 -2.88 -19.76 20.40
N ALA A 10 -1.99 -20.20 19.50
CA ALA A 10 -1.99 -19.77 18.09
C ALA A 10 -3.22 -20.30 17.36
N ASP A 11 -3.51 -21.60 17.47
CA ASP A 11 -4.66 -22.23 16.84
C ASP A 11 -5.98 -21.70 17.39
N TYR A 12 -6.04 -21.48 18.71
CA TYR A 12 -7.22 -20.90 19.35
C TYR A 12 -7.50 -19.48 18.83
N ASN A 13 -6.48 -18.63 18.75
CA ASN A 13 -6.63 -17.26 18.24
C ASN A 13 -7.05 -17.27 16.78
N GLN A 14 -6.43 -18.13 15.96
CA GLN A 14 -6.80 -18.27 14.54
C GLN A 14 -8.25 -18.74 14.41
N ALA A 15 -8.66 -19.77 15.17
CA ALA A 15 -10.02 -20.27 15.15
C ALA A 15 -11.05 -19.20 15.56
N MET A 16 -10.73 -18.35 16.53
CA MET A 16 -11.60 -17.22 16.92
C MET A 16 -11.73 -16.18 15.82
N MET A 17 -10.64 -15.89 15.09
CA MET A 17 -10.67 -14.97 13.96
C MET A 17 -11.50 -15.55 12.80
N ASP A 18 -11.29 -16.81 12.45
CA ASP A 18 -12.02 -17.51 11.38
C ASP A 18 -13.50 -17.63 11.72
N PHE A 19 -13.83 -17.96 12.97
CA PHE A 19 -15.21 -18.00 13.45
C PHE A 19 -15.90 -16.64 13.30
N GLY A 20 -15.21 -15.54 13.67
CA GLY A 20 -15.72 -14.19 13.50
C GLY A 20 -15.92 -13.79 12.04
N ALA A 21 -15.06 -14.29 11.15
CA ALA A 21 -15.14 -14.01 9.73
C ALA A 21 -16.21 -14.82 8.98
N LEU A 22 -16.44 -16.06 9.38
CA LEU A 22 -17.33 -17.00 8.68
C LEU A 22 -18.73 -17.08 9.28
N GLN A 23 -18.84 -17.11 10.60
CA GLN A 23 -20.11 -17.33 11.33
C GLN A 23 -20.74 -16.03 11.78
N CYS A 24 -19.97 -15.15 12.41
CA CYS A 24 -20.46 -13.90 13.01
C CYS A 24 -20.15 -12.70 12.14
N THR A 25 -20.54 -12.76 10.86
CA THR A 25 -20.28 -11.69 9.89
C THR A 25 -21.07 -10.42 10.23
N PRO A 26 -20.59 -9.22 9.82
CA PRO A 26 -21.29 -7.95 10.10
C PRO A 26 -22.67 -7.80 9.47
N LYS A 27 -22.96 -8.59 8.43
CA LYS A 27 -24.27 -8.65 7.76
C LYS A 27 -24.55 -10.11 7.41
N GLY A 28 -25.73 -10.60 7.78
CA GLY A 28 -26.14 -11.97 7.49
C GLY A 28 -25.63 -13.01 8.49
N GLN A 29 -25.58 -12.67 9.76
CA GLN A 29 -25.24 -13.58 10.86
C GLN A 29 -26.18 -14.77 10.90
N GLN A 30 -25.63 -15.98 10.97
CA GLN A 30 -26.44 -17.22 11.05
C GLN A 30 -26.57 -17.70 12.50
N CYS A 31 -27.20 -16.90 13.36
CA CYS A 31 -27.28 -17.17 14.80
C CYS A 31 -27.95 -18.52 15.13
N GLN A 32 -28.93 -18.94 14.36
CA GLN A 32 -29.63 -20.22 14.56
C GLN A 32 -28.74 -21.46 14.37
N ARG A 33 -27.65 -21.31 13.60
CA ARG A 33 -26.68 -22.37 13.33
C ARG A 33 -25.38 -22.17 14.11
N CYS A 34 -25.35 -21.16 14.97
CA CYS A 34 -24.11 -20.78 15.68
C CYS A 34 -23.93 -21.72 16.90
N PRO A 35 -22.79 -22.40 17.03
CA PRO A 35 -22.53 -23.25 18.20
C PRO A 35 -22.45 -22.49 19.53
N LEU A 36 -22.25 -21.16 19.47
CA LEU A 36 -22.20 -20.28 20.63
C LEU A 36 -23.55 -19.58 20.90
N GLN A 37 -24.64 -19.95 20.23
CA GLN A 37 -25.94 -19.27 20.31
C GLN A 37 -26.43 -19.10 21.75
N GLU A 38 -26.39 -20.16 22.53
CA GLU A 38 -26.94 -20.20 23.92
C GLU A 38 -26.15 -19.31 24.89
N THR A 39 -24.83 -19.19 24.67
CA THR A 39 -23.93 -18.40 25.51
C THR A 39 -23.69 -16.99 24.97
N CYS A 40 -24.17 -16.70 23.75
CA CYS A 40 -23.96 -15.44 23.10
C CYS A 40 -24.81 -14.31 23.69
N VAL A 41 -24.17 -13.34 24.33
CA VAL A 41 -24.82 -12.16 24.90
C VAL A 41 -25.56 -11.35 23.82
N ALA A 42 -24.96 -11.13 22.67
CA ALA A 42 -25.59 -10.39 21.58
C ALA A 42 -26.88 -11.04 21.06
N CYS A 43 -26.89 -12.38 20.97
CA CYS A 43 -28.09 -13.14 20.58
C CYS A 43 -29.17 -13.06 21.62
N ARG A 44 -28.80 -13.28 22.89
CA ARG A 44 -29.74 -13.25 24.03
C ARG A 44 -30.39 -11.88 24.24
N GLU A 45 -29.65 -10.80 23.99
CA GLU A 45 -30.13 -9.42 24.14
C GLU A 45 -30.76 -8.85 22.87
N GLY A 46 -30.87 -9.60 21.79
CA GLY A 46 -31.38 -9.13 20.50
C GLY A 46 -30.54 -8.02 19.84
N ARG A 47 -29.23 -7.97 20.12
CA ARG A 47 -28.32 -6.92 19.71
C ARG A 47 -27.34 -7.34 18.61
N VAL A 48 -27.62 -8.41 17.91
CA VAL A 48 -26.73 -8.98 16.88
C VAL A 48 -26.41 -7.96 15.80
N ASP A 49 -27.37 -7.15 15.37
CA ASP A 49 -27.19 -6.15 14.30
C ASP A 49 -26.38 -4.92 14.75
N THR A 50 -26.26 -4.71 16.06
CA THR A 50 -25.54 -3.56 16.63
C THR A 50 -24.14 -3.91 17.15
N LEU A 51 -23.80 -5.20 17.17
CA LEU A 51 -22.52 -5.71 17.64
C LEU A 51 -21.78 -6.48 16.53
N PRO A 52 -20.45 -6.41 16.47
CA PRO A 52 -19.59 -5.55 17.28
C PRO A 52 -19.79 -4.06 16.96
N VAL A 53 -19.59 -3.23 17.97
CA VAL A 53 -19.69 -1.77 17.79
C VAL A 53 -18.60 -1.29 16.82
N LYS A 54 -19.00 -0.79 15.66
CA LYS A 54 -18.08 -0.20 14.69
C LYS A 54 -18.01 1.30 14.91
N LEU A 55 -16.90 1.77 15.37
CA LEU A 55 -16.63 3.20 15.42
C LEU A 55 -16.44 3.71 13.97
N LYS A 56 -17.42 4.48 13.48
CA LYS A 56 -17.37 5.13 12.15
C LYS A 56 -16.45 6.36 12.19
N THR A 57 -15.17 6.18 12.46
CA THR A 57 -14.28 7.33 12.66
C THR A 57 -13.06 7.36 11.75
N VAL A 58 -13.04 6.56 10.70
CA VAL A 58 -11.95 6.63 9.73
C VAL A 58 -12.24 7.76 8.74
N LYS A 59 -11.63 8.94 8.96
CA LYS A 59 -11.55 9.96 7.93
C LYS A 59 -10.55 9.50 6.89
N VAL A 60 -11.02 9.22 5.69
CA VAL A 60 -10.15 8.94 4.55
C VAL A 60 -9.59 10.26 4.06
N SER A 61 -8.27 10.41 4.05
CA SER A 61 -7.56 11.55 3.47
C SER A 61 -7.04 11.22 2.08
N GLU A 62 -6.99 12.20 1.19
CA GLU A 62 -6.30 12.06 -0.10
C GLU A 62 -4.88 12.59 0.00
N ARG A 63 -3.94 11.93 -0.68
CA ARG A 63 -2.56 12.38 -0.82
C ARG A 63 -2.16 12.28 -2.30
N LEU A 64 -1.68 13.40 -2.82
CA LEU A 64 -1.09 13.48 -4.14
C LEU A 64 0.40 13.15 -4.06
N ILE A 65 0.90 12.36 -4.97
CA ILE A 65 2.33 12.02 -5.10
C ILE A 65 2.71 12.18 -6.56
N THR A 66 3.84 12.81 -6.82
CA THR A 66 4.45 12.84 -8.15
C THR A 66 5.73 12.04 -8.12
N TYR A 67 5.80 10.97 -8.90
CA TYR A 67 7.00 10.17 -9.11
C TYR A 67 7.61 10.47 -10.46
N ILE A 68 8.92 10.59 -10.49
CA ILE A 68 9.69 10.67 -11.72
C ILE A 68 10.64 9.48 -11.79
N TYR A 69 10.37 8.56 -12.71
CA TYR A 69 11.30 7.49 -13.02
C TYR A 69 12.38 8.04 -13.96
N ILE A 70 13.60 8.08 -13.49
CA ILE A 70 14.73 8.61 -14.27
C ILE A 70 15.44 7.43 -14.92
N ARG A 71 15.53 7.45 -16.25
CA ARG A 71 16.32 6.51 -17.03
C ARG A 71 17.56 7.21 -17.55
N CYS A 72 18.73 6.81 -17.07
CA CYS A 72 20.01 7.41 -17.44
C CYS A 72 21.03 6.32 -17.78
N ASN A 73 21.28 6.09 -19.07
CA ASN A 73 22.25 5.10 -19.55
C ASN A 73 22.08 3.70 -18.91
N GLY A 74 20.83 3.20 -18.83
CA GLY A 74 20.50 1.89 -18.24
C GLY A 74 20.46 1.88 -16.71
N GLN A 75 20.56 3.05 -16.08
CA GLN A 75 20.48 3.21 -14.63
C GLN A 75 19.28 4.06 -14.24
N THR A 76 18.81 3.85 -13.01
CA THR A 76 17.74 4.65 -12.38
C THR A 76 18.13 5.06 -10.97
N ALA A 77 17.51 6.13 -10.48
CA ALA A 77 17.70 6.62 -9.13
C ALA A 77 16.57 6.14 -8.22
N ILE A 78 16.91 5.64 -7.06
CA ILE A 78 15.95 5.24 -6.02
C ILE A 78 16.42 5.70 -4.65
N ARG A 79 15.50 5.87 -3.72
CA ARG A 79 15.81 6.08 -2.31
C ARG A 79 14.96 5.20 -1.41
N ARG A 80 15.43 4.98 -0.19
CA ARG A 80 14.66 4.30 0.85
C ARG A 80 13.76 5.30 1.57
N ARG A 81 12.46 4.98 1.70
CA ARG A 81 11.51 5.84 2.41
C ARG A 81 11.87 5.98 3.89
N PRO A 82 11.81 7.22 4.42
CA PRO A 82 12.18 7.51 5.80
C PRO A 82 11.15 6.93 6.79
N GLU A 83 11.52 6.98 8.05
CA GLU A 83 10.62 6.64 9.15
C GLU A 83 9.44 7.61 9.27
N GLY A 84 8.32 7.10 9.79
CA GLY A 84 7.13 7.90 10.10
C GLY A 84 6.19 8.16 8.92
N ASP A 85 6.47 7.67 7.72
CA ASP A 85 5.57 7.74 6.57
C ASP A 85 5.10 6.34 6.14
N ILE A 86 4.04 6.31 5.33
CA ILE A 86 3.55 5.07 4.70
C ILE A 86 4.68 4.40 3.92
N TRP A 87 4.69 3.06 3.92
CA TRP A 87 5.69 2.26 3.20
C TRP A 87 7.14 2.51 3.67
N GLN A 88 7.30 2.88 4.94
CA GLN A 88 8.61 3.04 5.57
C GLN A 88 9.55 1.88 5.22
N GLY A 89 10.77 2.22 4.83
CA GLY A 89 11.81 1.25 4.50
C GLY A 89 11.73 0.63 3.12
N LEU A 90 10.62 0.83 2.37
CA LEU A 90 10.53 0.45 0.96
C LEU A 90 11.27 1.47 0.08
N TRP A 91 11.66 1.03 -1.11
CA TRP A 91 12.34 1.87 -2.09
C TRP A 91 11.35 2.56 -3.02
N GLU A 92 11.70 3.76 -3.46
CA GLU A 92 10.88 4.57 -4.36
C GLU A 92 11.74 5.38 -5.33
N PRO A 93 11.22 5.69 -6.54
CA PRO A 93 11.83 6.67 -7.43
C PRO A 93 11.74 8.09 -6.85
N PRO A 94 12.45 9.08 -7.44
CA PRO A 94 12.37 10.47 -7.04
C PRO A 94 10.95 11.01 -6.96
N MET A 95 10.64 11.64 -5.82
CA MET A 95 9.42 12.39 -5.58
C MET A 95 9.69 13.88 -5.72
N ILE A 96 9.80 14.34 -6.94
CA ILE A 96 10.10 15.74 -7.28
C ILE A 96 9.07 16.25 -8.29
N SER A 97 8.90 17.57 -8.35
CA SER A 97 8.08 18.18 -9.40
C SER A 97 8.77 18.05 -10.75
N PRO A 98 8.01 17.81 -11.86
CA PRO A 98 8.56 17.88 -13.21
C PRO A 98 9.30 19.19 -13.50
N ASP A 99 8.83 20.30 -12.94
CA ASP A 99 9.44 21.62 -13.10
C ASP A 99 10.80 21.76 -12.41
N ALA A 100 11.14 20.83 -11.51
CA ALA A 100 12.45 20.81 -10.84
C ALA A 100 13.53 20.10 -11.66
N LEU A 101 13.17 19.48 -12.79
CA LEU A 101 14.10 18.87 -13.71
C LEU A 101 14.78 19.93 -14.57
N PRO A 102 16.04 19.70 -15.01
CA PRO A 102 16.68 20.57 -15.98
C PRO A 102 15.83 20.71 -17.25
N ALA A 103 15.68 21.95 -17.73
CA ALA A 103 14.91 22.25 -18.94
C ALA A 103 15.54 21.61 -20.21
N GLU A 104 16.84 21.36 -20.16
CA GLU A 104 17.61 20.74 -21.24
C GLU A 104 18.27 19.44 -20.75
N GLY A 105 18.48 18.50 -21.66
CA GLY A 105 19.25 17.27 -21.38
C GLY A 105 18.44 16.01 -21.17
N GLY A 106 17.11 16.06 -21.36
CA GLY A 106 16.29 14.86 -21.27
C GLY A 106 14.92 15.01 -21.93
N HIS A 107 14.24 13.87 -22.10
CA HIS A 107 12.87 13.79 -22.59
C HIS A 107 11.95 13.36 -21.47
N LEU A 108 10.95 14.17 -21.15
CA LEU A 108 9.98 13.92 -20.08
C LEU A 108 8.63 13.49 -20.67
N THR A 109 8.17 12.32 -20.28
CA THR A 109 6.90 11.74 -20.71
C THR A 109 5.98 11.47 -19.51
N LEU A 110 4.72 11.89 -19.56
CA LEU A 110 3.71 11.49 -18.60
C LEU A 110 3.28 10.03 -18.89
N VAL A 111 3.64 9.12 -18.03
CA VAL A 111 3.31 7.68 -18.15
C VAL A 111 1.90 7.41 -17.70
N CYS A 112 1.50 7.97 -16.57
CA CYS A 112 0.12 7.89 -16.08
C CYS A 112 -0.19 9.03 -15.12
N SER A 113 -1.44 9.47 -15.13
CA SER A 113 -1.96 10.46 -14.20
C SER A 113 -3.00 9.85 -13.28
N LYS A 114 -3.05 10.34 -12.04
CA LYS A 114 -4.01 9.94 -11.00
C LYS A 114 -4.11 8.43 -10.79
N LEU A 115 -2.97 7.73 -10.88
CA LEU A 115 -2.91 6.31 -10.54
C LEU A 115 -3.37 6.14 -9.09
N ARG A 116 -4.51 5.47 -8.91
CA ARG A 116 -5.20 5.39 -7.63
C ARG A 116 -4.78 4.16 -6.85
N HIS A 117 -4.36 4.37 -5.61
CA HIS A 117 -4.08 3.30 -4.65
C HIS A 117 -4.80 3.58 -3.33
N VAL A 118 -5.54 2.59 -2.82
CA VAL A 118 -6.39 2.73 -1.63
C VAL A 118 -5.75 2.04 -0.46
N LEU A 119 -5.54 2.78 0.60
CA LEU A 119 -5.16 2.30 1.92
C LEU A 119 -6.33 2.46 2.89
N THR A 120 -6.28 1.82 4.05
CA THR A 120 -7.36 1.87 5.05
C THR A 120 -7.78 3.30 5.42
N HIS A 121 -6.82 4.22 5.52
CA HIS A 121 -7.06 5.60 5.98
C HIS A 121 -6.69 6.66 4.94
N ARG A 122 -6.22 6.25 3.76
CA ARG A 122 -5.77 7.18 2.71
C ARG A 122 -6.09 6.66 1.32
N VAL A 123 -6.40 7.57 0.43
CA VAL A 123 -6.37 7.36 -1.01
C VAL A 123 -5.14 8.09 -1.55
N ILE A 124 -4.27 7.35 -2.23
CA ILE A 124 -3.12 7.93 -2.90
C ILE A 124 -3.47 8.10 -4.37
N LEU A 125 -3.23 9.29 -4.89
CA LEU A 125 -3.30 9.59 -6.32
C LEU A 125 -1.88 9.94 -6.78
N ALA A 126 -1.33 9.16 -7.70
CA ALA A 126 0.02 9.36 -8.17
C ALA A 126 0.06 9.76 -9.64
N ASP A 127 0.79 10.80 -9.95
CA ASP A 127 1.24 11.12 -11.30
C ASP A 127 2.65 10.54 -11.48
N CYS A 128 2.82 9.80 -12.58
CA CYS A 128 4.05 9.07 -12.86
C CYS A 128 4.63 9.54 -14.18
N TRP A 129 5.87 10.01 -14.11
CA TRP A 129 6.62 10.52 -15.24
C TRP A 129 7.83 9.64 -15.51
N LEU A 130 8.19 9.50 -16.77
CA LEU A 130 9.46 8.95 -17.22
C LEU A 130 10.32 10.10 -17.73
N TRP A 131 11.54 10.21 -17.23
CA TRP A 131 12.54 11.14 -17.72
C TRP A 131 13.76 10.39 -18.24
N GLU A 132 13.94 10.41 -19.54
CA GLU A 132 15.07 9.80 -20.26
C GLU A 132 16.15 10.84 -20.49
N THR A 133 17.35 10.58 -20.00
CA THR A 133 18.47 11.52 -20.04
C THR A 133 19.81 10.80 -20.21
N ALA A 134 20.79 11.50 -20.80
CA ALA A 134 22.16 11.00 -20.88
C ALA A 134 23.02 11.39 -19.67
N THR A 135 22.57 12.36 -18.85
CA THR A 135 23.33 12.87 -17.70
C THR A 135 22.52 12.75 -16.44
N ARG A 136 23.15 12.31 -15.35
CA ARG A 136 22.50 12.23 -14.05
C ARG A 136 22.15 13.63 -13.54
N PRO A 137 20.87 13.90 -13.21
CA PRO A 137 20.50 15.17 -12.59
C PRO A 137 21.05 15.28 -11.16
N PRO A 138 21.17 16.48 -10.64
CA PRO A 138 21.42 16.67 -9.22
C PRO A 138 20.23 16.16 -8.40
N LEU A 139 20.47 15.19 -7.52
CA LEU A 139 19.52 14.67 -6.55
C LEU A 139 20.12 14.82 -5.16
N SER A 140 19.29 14.76 -4.13
CA SER A 140 19.78 14.73 -2.75
C SER A 140 20.56 13.44 -2.45
N ASP A 141 21.42 13.47 -1.44
CA ASP A 141 22.37 12.38 -1.12
C ASP A 141 21.71 11.08 -0.64
N ASP A 142 20.40 11.13 -0.36
CA ASP A 142 19.60 9.96 0.02
C ASP A 142 19.18 9.07 -1.17
N TYR A 143 19.43 9.53 -2.43
CA TYR A 143 19.22 8.72 -3.63
C TYR A 143 20.47 7.95 -3.99
N ILE A 144 20.28 6.68 -4.36
CA ILE A 144 21.32 5.84 -4.95
C ILE A 144 21.00 5.55 -6.41
N TRP A 145 22.03 5.41 -7.23
CA TRP A 145 21.92 4.99 -8.61
C TRP A 145 22.15 3.49 -8.71
N ILE A 146 21.25 2.79 -9.36
CA ILE A 146 21.30 1.35 -9.59
C ILE A 146 21.09 1.05 -11.07
N ASP A 147 21.54 -0.10 -11.52
CA ASP A 147 21.18 -0.61 -12.86
C ASP A 147 19.68 -0.96 -12.88
N GLU A 148 18.98 -0.62 -13.97
CA GLU A 148 17.54 -0.92 -14.10
C GLU A 148 17.26 -2.43 -13.96
N SER A 149 18.18 -3.29 -14.40
CA SER A 149 18.10 -4.75 -14.26
C SER A 149 18.19 -5.23 -12.80
N ALA A 150 18.72 -4.42 -11.90
CA ALA A 150 18.83 -4.75 -10.47
C ALA A 150 17.61 -4.32 -9.64
N LEU A 151 16.64 -3.64 -10.27
CA LEU A 151 15.49 -3.06 -9.55
C LEU A 151 14.67 -4.11 -8.80
N ASP A 152 14.58 -5.32 -9.29
CA ASP A 152 13.85 -6.44 -8.65
C ASP A 152 14.46 -6.89 -7.31
N HIS A 153 15.70 -6.49 -7.01
CA HIS A 153 16.32 -6.74 -5.71
C HIS A 153 15.89 -5.73 -4.63
N TYR A 154 15.13 -4.71 -4.99
CA TYR A 154 14.70 -3.64 -4.10
C TYR A 154 13.19 -3.75 -3.84
N ALA A 155 12.81 -3.94 -2.59
CA ALA A 155 11.40 -4.01 -2.21
C ALA A 155 10.74 -2.64 -2.40
N VAL A 156 9.74 -2.56 -3.26
CA VAL A 156 8.97 -1.36 -3.56
C VAL A 156 7.52 -1.48 -3.12
N SER A 157 6.79 -0.37 -3.05
CA SER A 157 5.36 -0.41 -2.77
C SER A 157 4.57 -0.89 -3.99
N ARG A 158 3.35 -1.42 -3.76
CA ARG A 158 2.45 -1.82 -4.85
C ARG A 158 2.17 -0.68 -5.83
N LEU A 159 2.13 0.56 -5.36
CA LEU A 159 1.96 1.73 -6.23
C LEU A 159 3.12 1.90 -7.19
N VAL A 160 4.36 1.74 -6.70
CA VAL A 160 5.58 1.80 -7.53
C VAL A 160 5.61 0.63 -8.52
N GLU A 161 5.24 -0.58 -8.11
CA GLU A 161 5.12 -1.71 -9.05
C GLU A 161 4.15 -1.43 -10.20
N MET A 162 2.96 -0.87 -9.88
CA MET A 162 1.97 -0.50 -10.89
C MET A 162 2.51 0.57 -11.85
N MET A 163 3.30 1.52 -11.36
CA MET A 163 3.98 2.51 -12.18
C MET A 163 5.01 1.85 -13.12
N LEU A 164 5.87 0.99 -12.59
CA LEU A 164 6.90 0.28 -13.37
C LEU A 164 6.30 -0.57 -14.48
N GLN A 165 5.20 -1.28 -14.19
CA GLN A 165 4.46 -2.05 -15.20
C GLN A 165 4.01 -1.16 -16.37
N LYS A 166 3.53 0.06 -16.08
CA LYS A 166 3.12 1.01 -17.12
C LYS A 166 4.31 1.56 -17.94
N ILE A 167 5.45 1.79 -17.29
CA ILE A 167 6.68 2.22 -17.98
C ILE A 167 7.15 1.14 -18.96
N HIS A 168 7.12 -0.13 -18.55
CA HIS A 168 7.52 -1.24 -19.42
C HIS A 168 6.55 -1.46 -20.59
N THR A 169 5.24 -1.32 -20.35
CA THR A 169 4.20 -1.52 -21.38
C THR A 169 4.21 -0.39 -22.43
N ASN A 170 4.66 0.81 -22.09
CA ASN A 170 4.72 1.93 -23.04
C ASN A 170 6.01 1.93 -23.90
N ASN A 171 6.92 0.97 -23.68
CA ASN A 171 8.16 0.81 -24.46
C ASN A 171 8.04 -0.22 -25.60
N ASP A 172 6.88 -0.91 -25.73
CA ASP A 172 6.52 -1.79 -26.83
C ASP A 172 5.61 -1.06 -27.84
#